data_7d0cb36c8d9b6ab6fef8d58a5808b7a7
#
_entry.id   7d0cb36c8d9b6ab6fef8d58a5808b7a7
#
_cell.length_a   1.000
_cell.length_b   1.000
_cell.length_c   1.000
_cell.angle_alpha   90.00
_cell.angle_beta   90.00
_cell.angle_gamma   90.00
#
_symmetry.space_group_name_H-M   'P 1'
#
loop_
_entity.id
_entity.type
_entity.pdbx_description
1 polymer ?
#
loop_
_entity_poly.entity_id
_entity_poly.type
_entity_poly.pdbx_seq_one_letter_code
_entity_poly.pdbx_strand_id
1 'polypeptide(L)'
;SDTSGVHFFFFFYVLTATGGKARNLTAANPAHDSAPSYSPDGRWLAYSKQQLPGFYADTQRLVLVDRKTGAERVVTEGFDRSVGNPLWAQDGNSVVVAVDDAGTQRLYRIDLGSGQAAPITGKTSFGSPSQSADGRVLVALNESFVQPPTLVRIDPASGQATKLSTFNDAALAKIDFGTYESVTYAGANGDPIQMWVNYPPGFDKSKKYPLFLLIHGGPHNGISDGFAWRWQAQVFAGWGYVTAWHNFHGSSGFGQKFADSINPDWATMPY
;
A
#
# COMPACT_ATOMS: atom_id res chain seq x y z
N SER A 1 -18.16 -31.41 5.43
CA SER A 1 -16.73 -31.08 5.48
C SER A 1 -16.55 -29.90 6.41
N ASP A 2 -16.02 -30.20 7.57
CA ASP A 2 -15.74 -29.22 8.62
C ASP A 2 -14.56 -28.35 8.19
N THR A 3 -14.83 -27.11 7.87
CA THR A 3 -13.82 -26.09 7.62
C THR A 3 -13.64 -25.23 8.87
N SER A 4 -13.35 -25.83 10.02
CA SER A 4 -12.99 -25.13 11.24
C SER A 4 -11.57 -24.53 11.13
N GLY A 5 -11.34 -23.70 10.13
CA GLY A 5 -10.21 -22.81 10.09
C GLY A 5 -10.36 -21.77 11.20
N VAL A 6 -9.34 -21.58 12.01
CA VAL A 6 -9.32 -20.49 13.00
C VAL A 6 -9.24 -19.18 12.20
N HIS A 7 -10.37 -18.50 12.05
CA HIS A 7 -10.43 -17.19 11.43
C HIS A 7 -10.19 -16.14 12.50
N PHE A 8 -9.12 -15.36 12.37
CA PHE A 8 -8.90 -14.19 13.21
C PHE A 8 -9.70 -13.03 12.66
N PHE A 9 -10.75 -12.62 13.37
CA PHE A 9 -11.51 -11.41 13.09
C PHE A 9 -11.10 -10.32 14.07
N PHE A 10 -10.83 -9.11 13.57
CA PHE A 10 -10.58 -7.96 14.41
C PHE A 10 -11.83 -7.08 14.41
N PHE A 11 -12.35 -6.82 15.60
CA PHE A 11 -13.49 -5.95 15.82
C PHE A 11 -13.08 -4.74 16.65
N PHE A 12 -13.84 -3.64 16.52
CA PHE A 12 -13.60 -2.47 17.35
C PHE A 12 -14.55 -2.43 18.54
N TYR A 13 -13.93 -2.25 19.69
CA TYR A 13 -14.65 -2.02 20.93
C TYR A 13 -14.44 -0.58 21.38
N VAL A 14 -15.52 0.09 21.77
CA VAL A 14 -15.48 1.40 22.40
C VAL A 14 -15.72 1.23 23.89
N LEU A 15 -14.84 1.84 24.67
CA LEU A 15 -14.91 1.95 26.10
C LEU A 15 -14.83 3.44 26.46
N THR A 16 -15.62 3.90 27.45
CA THR A 16 -15.46 5.26 27.94
C THR A 16 -14.18 5.39 28.77
N ALA A 17 -13.56 6.59 28.78
CA ALA A 17 -12.33 6.83 29.54
C ALA A 17 -12.48 6.59 31.05
N THR A 18 -13.70 6.65 31.54
CA THR A 18 -14.05 6.38 32.93
C THR A 18 -14.34 4.90 33.23
N GLY A 19 -14.17 4.02 32.26
CA GLY A 19 -14.47 2.59 32.34
C GLY A 19 -15.92 2.27 31.98
N GLY A 20 -16.34 1.04 32.24
CA GLY A 20 -17.68 0.54 31.93
C GLY A 20 -17.66 -0.68 31.01
N LYS A 21 -18.80 -1.04 30.40
CA LYS A 21 -18.90 -2.17 29.50
C LYS A 21 -18.43 -1.79 28.09
N ALA A 22 -17.45 -2.52 27.54
CA ALA A 22 -17.02 -2.36 26.15
C ALA A 22 -18.18 -2.69 25.20
N ARG A 23 -18.38 -1.85 24.19
CA ARG A 23 -19.38 -2.05 23.13
C ARG A 23 -18.66 -2.35 21.81
N ASN A 24 -18.96 -3.50 21.18
CA ASN A 24 -18.48 -3.81 19.84
C ASN A 24 -19.20 -2.90 18.82
N LEU A 25 -18.43 -2.10 18.07
CA LEU A 25 -18.98 -1.20 17.05
C LEU A 25 -19.19 -1.88 15.71
N THR A 26 -18.42 -2.91 15.42
CA THR A 26 -18.40 -3.57 14.11
C THR A 26 -18.94 -5.00 14.17
N ALA A 27 -19.77 -5.32 15.17
CA ALA A 27 -20.33 -6.66 15.39
C ALA A 27 -21.12 -7.21 14.18
N ALA A 28 -21.67 -6.34 13.33
CA ALA A 28 -22.41 -6.72 12.13
C ALA A 28 -21.52 -7.09 10.93
N ASN A 29 -20.24 -6.75 10.97
CA ASN A 29 -19.31 -7.11 9.90
C ASN A 29 -18.71 -8.49 10.18
N PRO A 30 -18.91 -9.49 9.29
CA PRO A 30 -18.32 -10.83 9.46
C PRO A 30 -16.85 -10.89 8.98
N ALA A 31 -16.29 -9.80 8.46
CA ALA A 31 -14.94 -9.72 7.93
C ALA A 31 -14.04 -8.85 8.83
N HIS A 32 -12.85 -8.55 8.36
CA HIS A 32 -11.83 -7.81 9.12
C HIS A 32 -12.07 -6.30 9.08
N ASP A 33 -11.94 -5.66 10.25
CA ASP A 33 -11.93 -4.21 10.42
C ASP A 33 -10.58 -3.76 11.00
N SER A 34 -10.07 -2.61 10.54
CA SER A 34 -8.74 -2.11 10.95
C SER A 34 -8.66 -0.58 10.97
N ALA A 35 -7.60 -0.06 11.57
CA ALA A 35 -7.20 1.35 11.52
C ALA A 35 -8.27 2.37 11.99
N PRO A 36 -8.89 2.23 13.18
CA PRO A 36 -9.86 3.21 13.66
C PRO A 36 -9.18 4.55 13.97
N SER A 37 -9.80 5.64 13.55
CA SER A 37 -9.31 7.00 13.76
C SER A 37 -10.45 7.99 13.88
N TYR A 38 -10.40 8.87 14.90
CA TYR A 38 -11.40 9.93 15.06
C TYR A 38 -11.07 11.14 14.20
N SER A 39 -12.12 11.80 13.68
CA SER A 39 -11.97 13.12 13.06
C SER A 39 -11.50 14.16 14.08
N PRO A 40 -10.84 15.27 13.66
CA PRO A 40 -10.33 16.30 14.55
C PRO A 40 -11.42 16.93 15.43
N ASP A 41 -12.64 17.07 14.91
CA ASP A 41 -13.81 17.58 15.65
C ASP A 41 -14.49 16.51 16.54
N GLY A 42 -14.02 15.27 16.46
CA GLY A 42 -14.57 14.13 17.18
C GLY A 42 -15.96 13.67 16.73
N ARG A 43 -16.51 14.19 15.65
CA ARG A 43 -17.81 13.82 15.10
C ARG A 43 -17.81 12.44 14.47
N TRP A 44 -16.77 12.13 13.67
CA TRP A 44 -16.67 10.92 12.90
C TRP A 44 -15.67 9.93 13.49
N LEU A 45 -15.96 8.65 13.33
CA LEU A 45 -14.98 7.57 13.43
C LEU A 45 -14.75 7.03 12.02
N ALA A 46 -13.51 7.11 11.52
CA ALA A 46 -13.09 6.44 10.32
C ALA A 46 -12.47 5.09 10.65
N TYR A 47 -12.64 4.10 9.78
CA TYR A 47 -11.94 2.83 9.85
C TYR A 47 -11.90 2.15 8.47
N SER A 48 -11.04 1.14 8.33
CA SER A 48 -10.95 0.32 7.12
C SER A 48 -11.72 -0.98 7.31
N LYS A 49 -12.56 -1.34 6.35
CA LYS A 49 -13.49 -2.48 6.39
C LYS A 49 -13.26 -3.41 5.21
N GLN A 50 -13.08 -4.68 5.48
CA GLN A 50 -13.23 -5.76 4.50
C GLN A 50 -14.67 -6.30 4.51
N GLN A 51 -15.08 -6.97 3.43
CA GLN A 51 -16.43 -7.51 3.27
C GLN A 51 -16.44 -9.03 3.16
N LEU A 52 -15.35 -9.65 2.71
CA LEU A 52 -15.24 -11.08 2.50
C LEU A 52 -14.62 -11.77 3.72
N PRO A 53 -15.42 -12.54 4.51
CA PRO A 53 -14.90 -13.25 5.66
C PRO A 53 -13.79 -14.24 5.29
N GLY A 54 -12.67 -14.18 6.03
CA GLY A 54 -11.56 -15.11 5.84
C GLY A 54 -10.67 -14.84 4.62
N PHE A 55 -10.99 -13.83 3.80
CA PHE A 55 -10.15 -13.45 2.67
C PHE A 55 -9.31 -12.22 3.01
N TYR A 56 -8.07 -12.43 3.41
CA TYR A 56 -7.17 -11.37 3.87
C TYR A 56 -6.79 -10.34 2.80
N ALA A 57 -6.94 -10.69 1.51
CA ALA A 57 -6.65 -9.81 0.38
C ALA A 57 -7.89 -9.08 -0.16
N ASP A 58 -9.05 -9.19 0.52
CA ASP A 58 -10.21 -8.36 0.19
C ASP A 58 -9.88 -6.87 0.35
N THR A 59 -10.39 -6.06 -0.56
CA THR A 59 -10.18 -4.62 -0.55
C THR A 59 -10.61 -4.00 0.78
N GLN A 60 -9.72 -3.26 1.40
CA GLN A 60 -10.01 -2.46 2.60
C GLN A 60 -10.66 -1.14 2.16
N ARG A 61 -11.92 -0.96 2.49
CA ARG A 61 -12.72 0.23 2.16
C ARG A 61 -12.75 1.19 3.33
N LEU A 62 -12.58 2.48 3.07
CA LEU A 62 -12.73 3.52 4.09
C LEU A 62 -14.20 3.70 4.44
N VAL A 63 -14.51 3.60 5.71
CA VAL A 63 -15.85 3.76 6.28
C VAL A 63 -15.85 4.91 7.28
N LEU A 64 -16.92 5.70 7.28
CA LEU A 64 -17.20 6.71 8.29
C LEU A 64 -18.43 6.32 9.08
N VAL A 65 -18.34 6.42 10.42
CA VAL A 65 -19.46 6.30 11.34
C VAL A 65 -19.71 7.66 11.99
N ASP A 66 -20.91 8.19 11.86
CA ASP A 66 -21.35 9.35 12.62
C ASP A 66 -21.54 8.92 14.10
N ARG A 67 -20.75 9.47 15.00
CA ARG A 67 -20.75 9.07 16.41
C ARG A 67 -22.01 9.44 17.17
N LYS A 68 -22.78 10.41 16.68
CA LYS A 68 -24.05 10.85 17.30
C LYS A 68 -25.20 9.91 16.93
N THR A 69 -25.27 9.52 15.65
CA THR A 69 -26.40 8.73 15.13
C THR A 69 -26.08 7.24 15.01
N GLY A 70 -24.80 6.88 14.92
CA GLY A 70 -24.36 5.53 14.59
C GLY A 70 -24.49 5.18 13.11
N ALA A 71 -24.87 6.12 12.26
CA ALA A 71 -25.00 5.89 10.82
C ALA A 71 -23.62 5.65 10.19
N GLU A 72 -23.53 4.56 9.39
CA GLU A 72 -22.33 4.15 8.70
C GLU A 72 -22.43 4.49 7.21
N ARG A 73 -21.30 4.90 6.61
CA ARG A 73 -21.16 5.19 5.19
C ARG A 73 -19.83 4.71 4.66
N VAL A 74 -19.82 3.87 3.61
CA VAL A 74 -18.61 3.53 2.86
C VAL A 74 -18.24 4.74 1.98
N VAL A 75 -17.00 5.21 2.10
CA VAL A 75 -16.50 6.38 1.38
C VAL A 75 -15.87 5.98 0.04
N THR A 76 -15.13 4.87 0.04
CA THR A 76 -14.29 4.47 -1.11
C THR A 76 -14.88 3.31 -1.90
N GLU A 77 -16.20 3.23 -2.04
CA GLU A 77 -16.87 2.16 -2.80
C GLU A 77 -16.41 2.09 -4.27
N GLY A 78 -16.16 3.23 -4.89
CA GLY A 78 -15.69 3.33 -6.28
C GLY A 78 -14.15 3.34 -6.45
N PHE A 79 -13.40 3.18 -5.37
CA PHE A 79 -11.93 3.20 -5.44
C PHE A 79 -11.35 1.80 -5.32
N ASP A 80 -10.92 1.23 -6.44
CA ASP A 80 -10.44 -0.15 -6.54
C ASP A 80 -9.00 -0.33 -6.01
N ARG A 81 -8.76 0.16 -4.79
CA ARG A 81 -7.52 -0.01 -4.02
C ARG A 81 -7.83 -0.09 -2.54
N SER A 82 -7.01 -0.83 -1.80
CA SER A 82 -7.12 -0.90 -0.34
C SER A 82 -6.67 0.40 0.32
N VAL A 83 -7.45 0.82 1.33
CA VAL A 83 -7.22 2.03 2.11
C VAL A 83 -7.06 1.66 3.58
N GLY A 84 -5.88 1.96 4.15
CA GLY A 84 -5.60 1.76 5.57
C GLY A 84 -5.12 3.05 6.24
N ASN A 85 -5.14 3.10 7.57
CA ASN A 85 -4.55 4.15 8.41
C ASN A 85 -4.82 5.58 7.91
N PRO A 86 -6.08 6.07 7.94
CA PRO A 86 -6.42 7.39 7.45
C PRO A 86 -5.81 8.49 8.34
N LEU A 87 -5.08 9.40 7.70
CA LEU A 87 -4.55 10.61 8.32
C LEU A 87 -5.49 11.77 8.00
N TRP A 88 -6.24 12.23 8.98
CA TRP A 88 -7.25 13.26 8.81
C TRP A 88 -6.64 14.63 8.46
N ALA A 89 -7.22 15.30 7.46
CA ALA A 89 -7.02 16.74 7.32
C ALA A 89 -7.65 17.48 8.50
N GLN A 90 -7.08 18.63 8.87
CA GLN A 90 -7.52 19.38 10.04
C GLN A 90 -8.97 19.86 9.95
N ASP A 91 -9.44 20.16 8.74
CA ASP A 91 -10.81 20.58 8.44
C ASP A 91 -11.83 19.42 8.50
N GLY A 92 -11.34 18.17 8.62
CA GLY A 92 -12.18 16.98 8.66
C GLY A 92 -12.84 16.60 7.34
N ASN A 93 -12.49 17.25 6.22
CA ASN A 93 -13.14 17.04 4.93
C ASN A 93 -12.42 16.01 4.03
N SER A 94 -11.18 15.69 4.34
CA SER A 94 -10.41 14.70 3.61
C SER A 94 -9.47 13.91 4.52
N VAL A 95 -8.96 12.80 3.99
CA VAL A 95 -7.88 12.02 4.61
C VAL A 95 -6.74 11.80 3.61
N VAL A 96 -5.52 11.65 4.14
CA VAL A 96 -4.36 11.17 3.39
C VAL A 96 -4.11 9.72 3.78
N VAL A 97 -3.86 8.87 2.79
CA VAL A 97 -3.62 7.44 2.96
C VAL A 97 -2.44 6.99 2.10
N ALA A 98 -1.71 5.97 2.56
CA ALA A 98 -0.76 5.24 1.72
C ALA A 98 -1.50 4.09 1.02
N VAL A 99 -1.30 3.95 -0.27
CA VAL A 99 -2.03 3.01 -1.13
C VAL A 99 -1.05 2.27 -2.03
N ASP A 100 -1.13 0.95 -2.05
CA ASP A 100 -0.44 0.13 -3.05
C ASP A 100 -1.09 0.38 -4.41
N ASP A 101 -0.31 0.88 -5.37
CA ASP A 101 -0.79 1.28 -6.68
C ASP A 101 0.22 0.95 -7.79
N ALA A 102 -0.10 -0.07 -8.57
CA ALA A 102 0.64 -0.49 -9.77
C ALA A 102 2.16 -0.64 -9.57
N GLY A 103 2.56 -1.36 -8.52
CA GLY A 103 3.96 -1.65 -8.19
C GLY A 103 4.66 -0.51 -7.43
N THR A 104 3.93 0.44 -6.89
CA THR A 104 4.43 1.50 -6.01
C THR A 104 3.52 1.64 -4.79
N GLN A 105 3.97 2.32 -3.75
CA GLN A 105 3.11 2.78 -2.66
C GLN A 105 3.01 4.29 -2.72
N ARG A 106 1.83 4.83 -3.02
CA ARG A 106 1.61 6.26 -3.23
C ARG A 106 0.75 6.85 -2.13
N LEU A 107 0.93 8.14 -1.87
CA LEU A 107 -0.01 8.87 -1.02
C LEU A 107 -1.17 9.39 -1.85
N TYR A 108 -2.37 9.14 -1.37
CA TYR A 108 -3.63 9.60 -1.95
C TYR A 108 -4.36 10.51 -0.97
N ARG A 109 -5.02 11.53 -1.50
CA ARG A 109 -6.05 12.27 -0.78
C ARG A 109 -7.40 11.71 -1.17
N ILE A 110 -8.22 11.44 -0.16
CA ILE A 110 -9.61 11.01 -0.35
C ILE A 110 -10.51 12.11 0.19
N ASP A 111 -11.33 12.69 -0.68
CA ASP A 111 -12.40 13.61 -0.30
C ASP A 111 -13.53 12.83 0.37
N LEU A 112 -13.85 13.17 1.58
CA LEU A 112 -14.83 12.42 2.38
C LEU A 112 -16.28 12.72 1.97
N GLY A 113 -16.56 13.81 1.28
CA GLY A 113 -17.88 14.13 0.76
C GLY A 113 -18.25 13.30 -0.46
N SER A 114 -17.37 13.30 -1.45
CA SER A 114 -17.57 12.63 -2.74
C SER A 114 -17.04 11.21 -2.82
N GLY A 115 -16.09 10.83 -1.93
CA GLY A 115 -15.35 9.58 -2.03
C GLY A 115 -14.26 9.57 -3.10
N GLN A 116 -14.01 10.70 -3.77
CA GLN A 116 -13.00 10.78 -4.80
C GLN A 116 -11.60 10.65 -4.22
N ALA A 117 -10.82 9.72 -4.76
CA ALA A 117 -9.41 9.52 -4.43
C ALA A 117 -8.52 10.12 -5.52
N ALA A 118 -7.55 10.94 -5.11
CA ALA A 118 -6.59 11.56 -6.01
C ALA A 118 -5.15 11.35 -5.48
N PRO A 119 -4.20 10.93 -6.34
CA PRO A 119 -2.81 10.78 -5.92
C PRO A 119 -2.19 12.14 -5.59
N ILE A 120 -1.49 12.21 -4.45
CA ILE A 120 -0.67 13.36 -4.05
C ILE A 120 0.72 13.21 -4.64
N THR A 121 1.31 12.01 -4.54
CA THR A 121 2.72 11.77 -4.91
C THR A 121 2.86 11.13 -6.29
N GLY A 122 4.06 11.22 -6.86
CA GLY A 122 4.44 10.56 -8.11
C GLY A 122 4.48 9.03 -7.99
N LYS A 123 4.90 8.37 -9.08
CA LYS A 123 5.01 6.90 -9.17
C LYS A 123 6.33 6.40 -8.58
N THR A 124 6.49 6.53 -7.27
CA THR A 124 7.53 5.91 -6.45
C THR A 124 6.97 5.68 -5.06
N SER A 125 7.67 4.92 -4.21
CA SER A 125 7.10 4.46 -2.95
C SER A 125 7.26 5.50 -1.83
N PHE A 126 6.13 5.80 -1.19
CA PHE A 126 6.00 6.65 -0.01
C PHE A 126 5.19 5.92 1.06
N GLY A 127 5.73 5.85 2.26
CA GLY A 127 5.07 5.21 3.39
C GLY A 127 5.03 6.09 4.63
N SER A 128 4.29 5.63 5.65
CA SER A 128 4.24 6.25 6.98
C SER A 128 3.98 7.75 6.96
N PRO A 129 2.92 8.25 6.29
CA PRO A 129 2.62 9.67 6.27
C PRO A 129 2.31 10.19 7.68
N SER A 130 2.76 11.41 7.96
CA SER A 130 2.44 12.15 9.18
C SER A 130 2.31 13.63 8.83
N GLN A 131 1.49 14.34 9.58
CA GLN A 131 1.30 15.78 9.37
C GLN A 131 1.35 16.56 10.67
N SER A 132 1.69 17.84 10.56
CA SER A 132 1.59 18.78 11.67
C SER A 132 0.14 18.98 12.12
N ALA A 133 -0.06 19.37 13.38
CA ALA A 133 -1.39 19.60 13.93
C ALA A 133 -2.22 20.62 13.13
N ASP A 134 -1.58 21.58 12.48
CA ASP A 134 -2.23 22.58 11.62
C ASP A 134 -2.42 22.11 10.16
N GLY A 135 -2.03 20.88 9.83
CA GLY A 135 -2.16 20.30 8.50
C GLY A 135 -1.24 20.89 7.41
N ARG A 136 -0.35 21.84 7.76
CA ARG A 136 0.47 22.57 6.79
C ARG A 136 1.73 21.81 6.36
N VAL A 137 2.20 20.89 7.18
CA VAL A 137 3.38 20.09 6.90
C VAL A 137 2.98 18.64 6.78
N LEU A 138 3.20 18.06 5.61
CA LEU A 138 3.09 16.63 5.38
C LEU A 138 4.50 16.06 5.23
N VAL A 139 4.80 15.02 5.98
CA VAL A 139 6.06 14.27 5.87
C VAL A 139 5.76 12.79 5.63
N ALA A 140 6.70 12.11 4.99
CA ALA A 140 6.63 10.68 4.76
C ALA A 140 8.03 10.07 4.64
N LEU A 141 8.11 8.76 4.61
CA LEU A 141 9.29 8.03 4.18
C LEU A 141 9.18 7.77 2.68
N ASN A 142 10.15 8.24 1.91
CA ASN A 142 10.30 7.93 0.49
C ASN A 142 11.41 6.91 0.32
N GLU A 143 11.17 5.91 -0.51
CA GLU A 143 12.15 4.86 -0.80
C GLU A 143 12.06 4.38 -2.25
N SER A 144 13.09 3.67 -2.69
CA SER A 144 13.15 3.00 -3.99
C SER A 144 14.13 1.84 -3.95
N PHE A 145 14.27 1.05 -5.01
CA PHE A 145 15.28 -0.02 -5.07
C PHE A 145 16.71 0.45 -4.79
N VAL A 146 17.00 1.73 -5.02
CA VAL A 146 18.35 2.32 -4.86
C VAL A 146 18.44 3.29 -3.69
N GLN A 147 17.34 3.52 -2.99
CA GLN A 147 17.28 4.46 -1.87
C GLN A 147 16.51 3.86 -0.69
N PRO A 148 17.15 3.63 0.46
CA PRO A 148 16.46 3.22 1.66
C PRO A 148 15.49 4.33 2.15
N PRO A 149 14.54 3.98 3.04
CA PRO A 149 13.56 4.93 3.57
C PRO A 149 14.24 6.22 4.04
N THR A 150 13.86 7.33 3.43
CA THR A 150 14.41 8.67 3.64
C THR A 150 13.27 9.60 4.01
N LEU A 151 13.42 10.34 5.10
CA LEU A 151 12.42 11.32 5.52
C LEU A 151 12.35 12.46 4.51
N VAL A 152 11.15 12.73 4.02
CA VAL A 152 10.87 13.82 3.09
C VAL A 152 9.70 14.67 3.59
N ARG A 153 9.71 15.95 3.25
CA ARG A 153 8.56 16.85 3.30
C ARG A 153 7.89 16.82 1.94
N ILE A 154 6.57 16.70 1.93
CA ILE A 154 5.76 16.70 0.72
C ILE A 154 4.94 17.98 0.68
N ASP A 155 4.97 18.69 -0.42
CA ASP A 155 4.04 19.76 -0.72
C ASP A 155 2.70 19.11 -1.12
N PRO A 156 1.62 19.31 -0.36
CA PRO A 156 0.37 18.59 -0.61
C PRO A 156 -0.39 19.08 -1.85
N ALA A 157 0.00 20.21 -2.44
CA ALA A 157 -0.62 20.75 -3.65
C ALA A 157 0.07 20.24 -4.92
N SER A 158 1.41 20.20 -4.92
CA SER A 158 2.21 19.78 -6.09
C SER A 158 2.66 18.32 -6.01
N GLY A 159 2.63 17.70 -4.83
CA GLY A 159 3.19 16.37 -4.59
C GLY A 159 4.73 16.33 -4.58
N GLN A 160 5.39 17.50 -4.68
CA GLN A 160 6.84 17.56 -4.69
C GLN A 160 7.40 17.18 -3.33
N ALA A 161 8.34 16.22 -3.34
CA ALA A 161 9.05 15.79 -2.14
C ALA A 161 10.39 16.49 -2.02
N THR A 162 10.68 17.00 -0.81
CA THR A 162 11.97 17.59 -0.44
C THR A 162 12.60 16.74 0.66
N LYS A 163 13.82 16.27 0.43
CA LYS A 163 14.57 15.43 1.35
C LYS A 163 14.90 16.20 2.64
N LEU A 164 14.64 15.57 3.79
CA LEU A 164 14.93 16.12 5.12
C LEU A 164 16.06 15.39 5.84
N SER A 165 16.31 14.10 5.54
CA SER A 165 17.33 13.29 6.21
C SER A 165 18.44 12.87 5.26
N THR A 166 19.68 12.83 5.77
CA THR A 166 20.90 12.52 5.01
C THR A 166 21.70 11.36 5.61
N PHE A 167 21.09 10.59 6.52
CA PHE A 167 21.80 9.56 7.31
C PHE A 167 22.54 8.53 6.46
N ASN A 168 22.00 8.17 5.30
CA ASN A 168 22.56 7.14 4.44
C ASN A 168 23.41 7.69 3.29
N ASP A 169 23.46 9.00 3.06
CA ASP A 169 24.05 9.59 1.85
C ASP A 169 25.51 9.21 1.66
N ALA A 170 26.31 9.30 2.71
CA ALA A 170 27.75 8.98 2.64
C ALA A 170 28.01 7.48 2.39
N ALA A 171 27.10 6.60 2.82
CA ALA A 171 27.20 5.17 2.54
C ALA A 171 26.75 4.86 1.11
N LEU A 172 25.63 5.44 0.68
CA LEU A 172 25.06 5.23 -0.66
C LEU A 172 25.97 5.77 -1.76
N ALA A 173 26.67 6.87 -1.53
CA ALA A 173 27.63 7.43 -2.47
C ALA A 173 28.82 6.49 -2.79
N LYS A 174 29.00 5.42 -2.02
CA LYS A 174 30.05 4.40 -2.24
C LYS A 174 29.54 3.17 -2.97
N ILE A 175 28.24 3.12 -3.28
CA ILE A 175 27.59 1.97 -3.92
C ILE A 175 27.29 2.35 -5.37
N ASP A 176 27.73 1.52 -6.28
CA ASP A 176 27.38 1.65 -7.69
C ASP A 176 26.09 0.85 -7.92
N PHE A 177 24.96 1.54 -7.90
CA PHE A 177 23.66 0.96 -8.19
C PHE A 177 23.42 0.87 -9.70
N GLY A 178 22.77 -0.22 -10.11
CA GLY A 178 22.22 -0.30 -11.46
C GLY A 178 20.93 0.51 -11.63
N THR A 179 20.49 0.68 -12.85
CA THR A 179 19.18 1.28 -13.15
C THR A 179 18.05 0.26 -12.98
N TYR A 180 16.82 0.74 -12.87
CA TYR A 180 15.64 -0.13 -12.84
C TYR A 180 14.47 0.52 -13.59
N GLU A 181 13.55 -0.30 -14.05
CA GLU A 181 12.34 0.15 -14.74
C GLU A 181 11.15 -0.77 -14.44
N SER A 182 9.95 -0.22 -14.60
CA SER A 182 8.70 -0.97 -14.59
C SER A 182 8.35 -1.35 -16.02
N VAL A 183 8.20 -2.63 -16.28
CA VAL A 183 7.75 -3.15 -17.57
C VAL A 183 6.43 -3.89 -17.41
N THR A 184 5.72 -4.08 -18.52
CA THR A 184 4.49 -4.88 -18.56
C THR A 184 4.62 -5.92 -19.65
N TYR A 185 4.20 -7.15 -19.36
CA TYR A 185 4.15 -8.24 -20.31
C TYR A 185 2.78 -8.95 -20.27
N ALA A 186 2.46 -9.74 -21.27
CA ALA A 186 1.24 -10.54 -21.30
C ALA A 186 1.43 -11.79 -20.43
N GLY A 187 0.65 -11.89 -19.36
CA GLY A 187 0.59 -13.05 -18.47
C GLY A 187 -0.48 -14.06 -18.91
N ALA A 188 -0.99 -14.84 -17.96
CA ALA A 188 -2.08 -15.77 -18.20
C ALA A 188 -3.29 -15.05 -18.81
N ASN A 189 -3.97 -15.70 -19.77
CA ASN A 189 -5.10 -15.15 -20.53
C ASN A 189 -4.81 -13.84 -21.31
N GLY A 190 -3.54 -13.42 -21.43
CA GLY A 190 -3.15 -12.16 -22.07
C GLY A 190 -3.28 -10.94 -21.17
N ASP A 191 -3.57 -11.12 -19.88
CA ASP A 191 -3.68 -10.02 -18.92
C ASP A 191 -2.33 -9.31 -18.72
N PRO A 192 -2.31 -7.98 -18.54
CA PRO A 192 -1.09 -7.23 -18.33
C PRO A 192 -0.50 -7.50 -16.94
N ILE A 193 0.72 -8.03 -16.90
CA ILE A 193 1.48 -8.27 -15.68
C ILE A 193 2.59 -7.23 -15.57
N GLN A 194 2.59 -6.48 -14.47
CA GLN A 194 3.67 -5.55 -14.16
C GLN A 194 4.87 -6.30 -13.59
N MET A 195 6.08 -5.88 -13.97
CA MET A 195 7.33 -6.43 -13.47
C MET A 195 8.36 -5.32 -13.29
N TRP A 196 9.08 -5.37 -12.18
CA TRP A 196 10.27 -4.57 -11.96
C TRP A 196 11.48 -5.28 -12.55
N VAL A 197 12.25 -4.58 -13.39
CA VAL A 197 13.53 -5.06 -13.93
C VAL A 197 14.64 -4.18 -13.39
N ASN A 198 15.61 -4.79 -12.73
CA ASN A 198 16.81 -4.13 -12.22
C ASN A 198 18.01 -4.59 -13.05
N TYR A 199 18.76 -3.65 -13.58
CA TYR A 199 19.92 -3.87 -14.42
C TYR A 199 21.21 -3.79 -13.60
N PRO A 200 22.28 -4.53 -13.98
CA PRO A 200 23.56 -4.40 -13.33
C PRO A 200 24.18 -3.00 -13.55
N PRO A 201 25.05 -2.55 -12.64
CA PRO A 201 25.87 -1.36 -12.88
C PRO A 201 26.62 -1.47 -14.22
N GLY A 202 26.65 -0.39 -15.00
CA GLY A 202 27.28 -0.38 -16.32
C GLY A 202 26.58 -1.26 -17.36
N PHE A 203 25.28 -1.51 -17.22
CA PHE A 203 24.49 -2.31 -18.15
C PHE A 203 24.65 -1.85 -19.61
N ASP A 204 24.93 -2.80 -20.50
CA ASP A 204 25.10 -2.59 -21.93
C ASP A 204 24.09 -3.44 -22.71
N LYS A 205 23.16 -2.81 -23.39
CA LYS A 205 22.08 -3.46 -24.17
C LYS A 205 22.60 -4.40 -25.27
N SER A 206 23.86 -4.23 -25.73
CA SER A 206 24.47 -5.09 -26.75
C SER A 206 24.96 -6.42 -26.18
N LYS A 207 25.05 -6.57 -24.87
CA LYS A 207 25.54 -7.76 -24.18
C LYS A 207 24.41 -8.65 -23.72
N LYS A 208 24.72 -9.91 -23.47
CA LYS A 208 23.82 -10.87 -22.82
C LYS A 208 24.17 -10.96 -21.33
N TYR A 209 23.13 -11.01 -20.51
CA TYR A 209 23.25 -11.15 -19.07
C TYR A 209 22.44 -12.35 -18.58
N PRO A 210 22.87 -13.03 -17.53
CA PRO A 210 22.02 -14.03 -16.90
C PRO A 210 20.84 -13.34 -16.23
N LEU A 211 19.69 -14.02 -16.25
CA LEU A 211 18.47 -13.55 -15.59
C LEU A 211 18.35 -14.16 -14.19
N PHE A 212 18.03 -13.35 -13.19
CA PHE A 212 17.65 -13.78 -11.87
C PHE A 212 16.18 -13.38 -11.62
N LEU A 213 15.29 -14.36 -11.60
CA LEU A 213 13.87 -14.13 -11.35
C LEU A 213 13.58 -14.26 -9.87
N LEU A 214 13.08 -13.19 -9.27
CA LEU A 214 12.53 -13.16 -7.92
C LEU A 214 11.02 -13.42 -7.98
N ILE A 215 10.56 -14.37 -7.19
CA ILE A 215 9.14 -14.71 -7.06
C ILE A 215 8.73 -14.40 -5.64
N HIS A 216 7.79 -13.47 -5.46
CA HIS A 216 7.28 -13.15 -4.14
C HIS A 216 6.27 -14.19 -3.64
N GLY A 217 6.15 -14.31 -2.33
CA GLY A 217 5.12 -15.13 -1.69
C GLY A 217 3.89 -14.32 -1.35
N GLY A 218 2.94 -15.00 -0.70
CA GLY A 218 1.74 -14.35 -0.21
C GLY A 218 0.49 -15.20 -0.43
N PRO A 219 0.01 -15.45 -1.65
CA PRO A 219 0.39 -14.92 -2.97
C PRO A 219 -0.07 -13.49 -3.25
N HIS A 220 -0.94 -12.92 -2.40
CA HIS A 220 -1.58 -11.63 -2.61
C HIS A 220 -0.71 -10.40 -2.24
N ASN A 221 0.56 -10.58 -1.96
CA ASN A 221 1.47 -9.45 -1.76
C ASN A 221 1.80 -8.79 -3.11
N GLY A 222 1.96 -7.45 -3.11
CA GLY A 222 2.53 -6.73 -4.24
C GLY A 222 3.99 -6.35 -3.97
N ILE A 223 4.78 -6.26 -5.04
CA ILE A 223 6.15 -5.75 -4.99
C ILE A 223 6.15 -4.31 -5.48
N SER A 224 6.47 -3.40 -4.57
CA SER A 224 6.73 -2.00 -4.89
C SER A 224 8.20 -1.79 -5.25
N ASP A 225 8.53 -0.60 -5.73
CA ASP A 225 9.92 -0.15 -5.93
C ASP A 225 10.65 0.17 -4.61
N GLY A 226 10.16 -0.33 -3.48
CA GLY A 226 10.73 -0.11 -2.16
C GLY A 226 12.10 -0.75 -1.93
N PHE A 227 12.82 -0.26 -0.92
CA PHE A 227 14.12 -0.77 -0.53
C PHE A 227 13.99 -2.01 0.36
N ALA A 228 14.29 -3.16 -0.19
CA ALA A 228 14.21 -4.43 0.53
C ALA A 228 15.52 -4.76 1.25
N TRP A 229 15.50 -4.81 2.58
CA TRP A 229 16.69 -5.17 3.39
C TRP A 229 17.06 -6.66 3.32
N ARG A 230 16.13 -7.50 2.91
CA ARG A 230 16.33 -8.96 2.87
C ARG A 230 16.55 -9.49 1.46
N TRP A 231 15.61 -9.21 0.55
CA TRP A 231 15.63 -9.67 -0.84
C TRP A 231 15.78 -8.45 -1.75
N GLN A 232 16.97 -7.86 -1.75
CA GLN A 232 17.24 -6.65 -2.50
C GLN A 232 17.64 -6.99 -3.93
N ALA A 233 16.82 -6.59 -4.90
CA ALA A 233 17.05 -6.84 -6.32
C ALA A 233 18.39 -6.26 -6.82
N GLN A 234 18.81 -5.11 -6.28
CA GLN A 234 20.08 -4.45 -6.64
C GLN A 234 21.31 -5.24 -6.19
N VAL A 235 21.21 -6.08 -5.16
CA VAL A 235 22.32 -6.97 -4.75
C VAL A 235 22.60 -8.00 -5.85
N PHE A 236 21.56 -8.63 -6.35
CA PHE A 236 21.70 -9.60 -7.46
C PHE A 236 22.12 -8.92 -8.75
N ALA A 237 21.61 -7.71 -9.01
CA ALA A 237 22.06 -6.90 -10.14
C ALA A 237 23.55 -6.54 -10.00
N GLY A 238 24.02 -6.19 -8.81
CA GLY A 238 25.44 -5.95 -8.52
C GLY A 238 26.36 -7.16 -8.75
N TRP A 239 25.80 -8.38 -8.74
CA TRP A 239 26.52 -9.61 -9.11
C TRP A 239 26.55 -9.87 -10.64
N GLY A 240 25.99 -8.97 -11.43
CA GLY A 240 26.01 -9.05 -12.90
C GLY A 240 24.76 -9.70 -13.51
N TYR A 241 23.70 -9.90 -12.75
CA TYR A 241 22.41 -10.39 -13.26
C TYR A 241 21.50 -9.24 -13.71
N VAL A 242 20.68 -9.48 -14.73
CA VAL A 242 19.43 -8.74 -14.86
C VAL A 242 18.43 -9.39 -13.88
N THR A 243 17.90 -8.60 -12.94
CA THR A 243 17.01 -9.12 -11.90
C THR A 243 15.58 -8.70 -12.20
N ALA A 244 14.67 -9.67 -12.32
CA ALA A 244 13.26 -9.45 -12.57
C ALA A 244 12.42 -9.81 -11.34
N TRP A 245 11.44 -8.98 -11.02
CA TRP A 245 10.52 -9.20 -9.90
C TRP A 245 9.11 -8.81 -10.32
N HIS A 246 8.26 -9.78 -10.59
CA HIS A 246 6.96 -9.55 -11.19
C HIS A 246 5.82 -9.56 -10.16
N ASN A 247 4.78 -8.79 -10.45
CA ASN A 247 3.52 -8.78 -9.74
C ASN A 247 2.52 -9.64 -10.52
N PHE A 248 2.59 -10.96 -10.33
CA PHE A 248 1.72 -11.93 -10.98
C PHE A 248 0.27 -11.83 -10.48
N HIS A 249 -0.66 -12.53 -11.14
CA HIS A 249 -2.07 -12.58 -10.72
C HIS A 249 -2.21 -12.87 -9.24
N GLY A 250 -3.09 -12.13 -8.57
CA GLY A 250 -3.26 -12.17 -7.12
C GLY A 250 -2.51 -11.07 -6.38
N SER A 251 -1.52 -10.40 -6.98
CA SER A 251 -0.73 -9.35 -6.30
C SER A 251 -1.58 -8.13 -5.95
N SER A 252 -1.32 -7.51 -4.77
CA SER A 252 -1.97 -6.27 -4.34
C SER A 252 -1.57 -5.07 -5.21
N GLY A 253 -2.41 -4.03 -5.21
CA GLY A 253 -2.14 -2.78 -5.93
C GLY A 253 -2.61 -2.77 -7.40
N PHE A 254 -3.27 -3.83 -7.88
CA PHE A 254 -3.77 -3.95 -9.27
C PHE A 254 -5.29 -4.10 -9.35
N GLY A 255 -5.99 -3.87 -8.25
CA GLY A 255 -7.44 -3.96 -8.14
C GLY A 255 -7.92 -5.30 -7.57
N GLN A 256 -9.19 -5.30 -7.07
CA GLN A 256 -9.77 -6.47 -6.43
C GLN A 256 -9.93 -7.63 -7.40
N LYS A 257 -10.36 -7.38 -8.65
CA LYS A 257 -10.47 -8.43 -9.68
C LYS A 257 -9.15 -9.15 -9.93
N PHE A 258 -8.03 -8.41 -9.92
CA PHE A 258 -6.71 -8.99 -10.10
C PHE A 258 -6.29 -9.83 -8.88
N ALA A 259 -6.58 -9.35 -7.67
CA ALA A 259 -6.34 -10.09 -6.43
C ALA A 259 -7.18 -11.38 -6.37
N ASP A 260 -8.45 -11.32 -6.77
CA ASP A 260 -9.38 -12.46 -6.74
C ASP A 260 -9.07 -13.52 -7.79
N SER A 261 -8.36 -13.17 -8.86
CA SER A 261 -8.19 -14.02 -10.06
C SER A 261 -7.57 -15.39 -9.77
N ILE A 262 -6.85 -15.52 -8.65
CA ILE A 262 -6.22 -16.77 -8.23
C ILE A 262 -7.03 -17.55 -7.18
N ASN A 263 -8.22 -17.09 -6.80
CA ASN A 263 -9.08 -17.80 -5.85
C ASN A 263 -10.09 -18.71 -6.57
N PRO A 264 -10.23 -19.96 -6.12
CA PRO A 264 -9.47 -20.67 -5.08
C PRO A 264 -8.22 -21.41 -5.59
N ASP A 265 -7.80 -21.17 -6.83
CA ASP A 265 -6.70 -21.90 -7.47
C ASP A 265 -5.42 -21.06 -7.52
N TRP A 266 -4.55 -21.26 -6.54
CA TRP A 266 -3.24 -20.59 -6.46
C TRP A 266 -2.16 -21.25 -7.34
N ALA A 267 -2.48 -22.34 -8.04
CA ALA A 267 -1.48 -23.15 -8.74
C ALA A 267 -1.38 -22.83 -10.24
N THR A 268 -2.45 -22.37 -10.88
CA THR A 268 -2.51 -22.20 -12.34
C THR A 268 -2.39 -20.74 -12.78
N MET A 269 -3.13 -19.83 -12.19
CA MET A 269 -3.20 -18.42 -12.63
C MET A 269 -1.95 -17.57 -12.33
N PRO A 270 -1.18 -17.80 -11.27
CA PRO A 270 0.05 -17.04 -11.04
C PRO A 270 1.16 -17.27 -12.08
N TYR A 271 1.07 -18.34 -12.88
CA TYR A 271 2.12 -18.75 -13.82
C TYR A 271 1.69 -18.67 -15.27
#